data_52c2cda40493306d98e74e88d2081a18
#
_entry.id   52c2cda40493306d98e74e88d2081a18
#
_cell.length_a   1.000
_cell.length_b   1.000
_cell.length_c   1.000
_cell.angle_alpha   90.00
_cell.angle_beta   90.00
_cell.angle_gamma   90.00
#
_symmetry.space_group_name_H-M   'P 1'
#
loop_
_entity.id
_entity.type
_entity.pdbx_description
1 polymer ?
#
loop_
_entity_poly.entity_id
_entity_poly.type
_entity_poly.pdbx_seq_one_letter_code
_entity_poly.pdbx_strand_id
1 'polypeptide(L)'
;GAGKRRAVEIPLAEGWEIGYRQPSLIVNVYNEGDVQAGIRVEFRALGVVKNPSLLNVDTQEFIKLNITLQAGDILSVSTGYGEKEVTLQRDGVTSDAFRYLDVDSTYFQLSVGDNLYRYSAEENLENLEVSIYHDDLYLGV
;
A
#
# COMPACT_ATOMS: atom_id res chain seq x y z
N GLY A 1 24.99 1.03 -5.75
CA GLY A 1 24.13 0.40 -6.72
C GLY A 1 23.10 1.32 -7.27
N ALA A 2 22.75 1.12 -8.48
CA ALA A 2 21.73 1.90 -9.13
C ALA A 2 20.37 1.27 -8.87
N GLY A 3 19.38 2.11 -8.71
CA GLY A 3 18.02 1.68 -8.58
C GLY A 3 17.13 2.53 -9.45
N LYS A 4 16.01 2.00 -9.80
CA LYS A 4 14.96 2.73 -10.48
C LYS A 4 13.74 2.75 -9.58
N ARG A 5 13.20 3.94 -9.37
CA ARG A 5 11.93 4.04 -8.66
C ARG A 5 10.80 3.73 -9.63
N ARG A 6 9.96 2.82 -9.22
CA ARG A 6 8.78 2.44 -9.98
C ARG A 6 7.52 2.69 -9.15
N ALA A 7 6.48 3.11 -9.82
CA ALA A 7 5.17 3.25 -9.22
C ALA A 7 4.21 2.30 -9.93
N VAL A 8 3.49 1.52 -9.15
CA VAL A 8 2.43 0.65 -9.66
C VAL A 8 1.13 1.13 -9.05
N GLU A 9 0.26 1.61 -9.90
CA GLU A 9 -1.07 2.05 -9.47
C GLU A 9 -2.03 0.89 -9.56
N ILE A 10 -2.73 0.66 -8.47
CA ILE A 10 -3.77 -0.36 -8.41
C ILE A 10 -5.08 0.32 -8.73
N PRO A 11 -5.79 -0.12 -9.77
CA PRO A 11 -7.04 0.52 -10.18
C PRO A 11 -8.07 0.55 -9.06
N LEU A 12 -8.92 1.54 -9.08
CA LEU A 12 -10.05 1.61 -8.18
C LEU A 12 -10.95 0.40 -8.37
N ALA A 13 -11.43 -0.11 -7.24
CA ALA A 13 -12.42 -1.18 -7.24
C ALA A 13 -13.80 -0.55 -7.45
N GLU A 14 -14.02 0.05 -8.61
CA GLU A 14 -15.26 0.77 -8.81
C GLU A 14 -16.11 0.15 -9.89
N GLY A 15 -17.24 0.36 -9.73
CA GLY A 15 -18.32 0.79 -10.39
C GLY A 15 -18.91 0.07 -11.46
N TRP A 16 -18.38 -0.86 -11.93
CA TRP A 16 -18.99 -1.61 -13.00
C TRP A 16 -19.83 -2.78 -12.49
N GLU A 17 -19.77 -3.00 -11.21
CA GLU A 17 -20.55 -4.05 -10.59
C GLU A 17 -21.86 -3.49 -10.06
N ILE A 18 -22.96 -3.90 -10.63
CA ILE A 18 -24.26 -3.44 -10.23
C ILE A 18 -24.83 -4.31 -9.14
N GLY A 19 -25.10 -3.73 -7.98
CA GLY A 19 -25.72 -4.44 -6.87
C GLY A 19 -24.80 -5.35 -6.08
N TYR A 20 -23.50 -5.33 -6.38
CA TYR A 20 -22.54 -6.16 -5.68
C TYR A 20 -21.52 -5.33 -4.96
N ARG A 21 -21.07 -5.85 -3.82
CA ARG A 21 -19.91 -5.32 -3.17
C ARG A 21 -18.68 -5.70 -4.00
N GLN A 22 -17.86 -4.72 -4.30
CA GLN A 22 -16.63 -4.95 -5.04
C GLN A 22 -15.66 -5.78 -4.20
N PRO A 23 -15.18 -6.92 -4.70
CA PRO A 23 -14.20 -7.69 -3.96
C PRO A 23 -12.85 -7.00 -3.98
N SER A 24 -11.99 -7.36 -3.02
CA SER A 24 -10.61 -6.90 -3.00
C SER A 24 -9.89 -7.37 -4.26
N LEU A 25 -9.04 -6.51 -4.80
CA LEU A 25 -8.26 -6.82 -5.99
C LEU A 25 -6.90 -7.38 -5.61
N ILE A 26 -6.46 -8.40 -6.36
CA ILE A 26 -5.12 -8.95 -6.25
C ILE A 26 -4.32 -8.41 -7.41
N VAL A 27 -3.12 -7.93 -7.13
CA VAL A 27 -2.22 -7.38 -8.14
C VAL A 27 -0.83 -7.99 -7.95
N ASN A 28 -0.14 -8.19 -9.07
CA ASN A 28 1.25 -8.64 -9.05
C ASN A 28 2.18 -7.44 -9.22
N VAL A 29 3.10 -7.27 -8.27
CA VAL A 29 4.16 -6.27 -8.35
C VAL A 29 5.47 -6.99 -8.55
N TYR A 30 6.12 -6.74 -9.68
CA TYR A 30 7.35 -7.42 -10.06
C TYR A 30 8.58 -6.60 -9.65
N ASN A 31 9.49 -7.24 -8.91
CA ASN A 31 10.78 -6.67 -8.56
C ASN A 31 11.83 -7.30 -9.47
N GLU A 32 12.32 -6.55 -10.43
CA GLU A 32 13.34 -7.03 -11.37
C GLU A 32 14.77 -6.80 -10.88
N GLY A 33 14.94 -6.30 -9.65
CA GLY A 33 16.25 -6.17 -9.03
C GLY A 33 16.80 -7.52 -8.57
N ASP A 34 18.00 -7.47 -8.01
CA ASP A 34 18.70 -8.68 -7.54
C ASP A 34 18.41 -8.99 -6.07
N VAL A 35 17.89 -8.04 -5.33
CA VAL A 35 17.62 -8.17 -3.90
C VAL A 35 16.25 -7.63 -3.56
N GLN A 36 15.73 -8.04 -2.42
CA GLN A 36 14.46 -7.50 -1.95
C GLN A 36 14.59 -5.99 -1.69
N ALA A 37 13.48 -5.30 -1.80
CA ALA A 37 13.42 -3.85 -1.67
C ALA A 37 12.31 -3.44 -0.72
N GLY A 38 12.48 -2.29 -0.08
CA GLY A 38 11.38 -1.67 0.65
C GLY A 38 10.34 -1.13 -0.30
N ILE A 39 9.15 -0.96 0.19
CA ILE A 39 8.05 -0.35 -0.57
C ILE A 39 7.52 0.87 0.17
N ARG A 40 6.88 1.75 -0.58
CA ARG A 40 6.01 2.78 -0.02
C ARG A 40 4.62 2.58 -0.59
N VAL A 41 3.67 2.38 0.30
CA VAL A 41 2.27 2.19 -0.08
C VAL A 41 1.54 3.49 0.22
N GLU A 42 0.80 3.99 -0.75
CA GLU A 42 -0.08 5.14 -0.55
C GLU A 42 -1.52 4.71 -0.68
N PHE A 43 -2.28 4.97 0.37
CA PHE A 43 -3.73 4.77 0.37
C PHE A 43 -4.38 6.14 0.22
N ARG A 44 -5.01 6.35 -0.92
CA ARG A 44 -5.71 7.62 -1.19
C ARG A 44 -7.21 7.41 -1.06
N ALA A 45 -7.84 8.26 -0.30
CA ALA A 45 -9.29 8.20 -0.12
C ALA A 45 -9.98 9.20 -1.05
N LEU A 46 -10.90 8.71 -1.86
CA LEU A 46 -11.73 9.55 -2.73
C LEU A 46 -13.08 9.87 -2.06
N GLY A 47 -13.31 9.28 -0.94
CA GLY A 47 -14.45 9.47 -0.05
C GLY A 47 -14.08 8.81 1.27
N VAL A 48 -15.04 8.58 2.14
CA VAL A 48 -14.79 7.92 3.43
C VAL A 48 -14.31 6.48 3.19
N VAL A 49 -13.20 6.09 3.83
CA VAL A 49 -12.66 4.72 3.80
C VAL A 49 -12.30 4.32 5.21
N LYS A 50 -12.75 3.16 5.64
CA LYS A 50 -12.46 2.67 6.98
C LYS A 50 -11.42 1.55 6.93
N ASN A 51 -10.36 1.71 7.70
CA ASN A 51 -9.33 0.70 7.95
C ASN A 51 -8.75 0.06 6.69
N PRO A 52 -7.99 0.83 5.90
CA PRO A 52 -7.36 0.30 4.69
C PRO A 52 -6.24 -0.67 5.04
N SER A 53 -6.00 -1.63 4.16
CA SER A 53 -4.98 -2.64 4.37
C SER A 53 -4.37 -3.13 3.06
N LEU A 54 -3.17 -3.69 3.17
CA LEU A 54 -2.48 -4.38 2.08
C LEU A 54 -1.98 -5.70 2.62
N LEU A 55 -2.31 -6.79 1.94
CA LEU A 55 -1.91 -8.14 2.31
C LEU A 55 -0.93 -8.68 1.28
N ASN A 56 0.17 -9.28 1.76
CA ASN A 56 1.01 -10.13 0.92
C ASN A 56 0.34 -11.50 0.89
N VAL A 57 -0.17 -11.90 -0.27
CA VAL A 57 -0.95 -13.13 -0.40
C VAL A 57 -0.10 -14.37 -0.13
N ASP A 58 1.18 -14.33 -0.53
CA ASP A 58 2.07 -15.49 -0.39
C ASP A 58 2.50 -15.74 1.05
N THR A 59 2.83 -14.68 1.77
CA THR A 59 3.33 -14.80 3.14
C THR A 59 2.26 -14.61 4.21
N GLN A 60 1.11 -14.04 3.82
CA GLN A 60 0.03 -13.65 4.74
C GLN A 60 0.41 -12.52 5.69
N GLU A 61 1.54 -11.87 5.45
CA GLU A 61 1.89 -10.65 6.15
C GLU A 61 1.01 -9.51 5.67
N PHE A 62 0.70 -8.57 6.55
CA PHE A 62 -0.17 -7.46 6.16
C PHE A 62 0.25 -6.15 6.80
N ILE A 63 -0.20 -5.07 6.19
CA ILE A 63 -0.12 -3.71 6.71
C ILE A 63 -1.56 -3.23 6.82
N LYS A 64 -1.98 -2.86 8.01
CA LYS A 64 -3.34 -2.37 8.24
C LYS A 64 -3.30 -1.12 9.10
N LEU A 65 -4.10 -0.16 8.74
CA LEU A 65 -4.23 1.10 9.49
C LEU A 65 -5.64 1.17 10.08
N ASN A 66 -5.71 1.38 11.39
CA ASN A 66 -6.97 1.49 12.11
C ASN A 66 -7.39 2.97 12.15
N ILE A 67 -7.90 3.43 11.04
CA ILE A 67 -8.26 4.82 10.85
C ILE A 67 -9.40 4.94 9.84
N THR A 68 -10.25 5.93 10.01
CA THR A 68 -11.21 6.31 8.99
C THR A 68 -10.65 7.48 8.20
N LEU A 69 -10.40 7.26 6.93
CA LEU A 69 -9.93 8.29 6.02
C LEU A 69 -11.11 9.08 5.48
N GLN A 70 -10.87 10.34 5.18
CA GLN A 70 -11.83 11.25 4.56
C GLN A 70 -11.40 11.57 3.14
N ALA A 71 -12.32 12.06 2.33
CA ALA A 71 -12.02 12.42 0.95
C ALA A 71 -10.79 13.34 0.88
N GLY A 72 -9.83 12.98 0.04
CA GLY A 72 -8.60 13.73 -0.15
C GLY A 72 -7.44 13.29 0.74
N ASP A 73 -7.68 12.46 1.75
CA ASP A 73 -6.60 11.98 2.61
C ASP A 73 -5.66 11.06 1.84
N ILE A 74 -4.36 11.16 2.15
CA ILE A 74 -3.35 10.24 1.65
C ILE A 74 -2.60 9.68 2.86
N LEU A 75 -2.68 8.37 3.04
CA LEU A 75 -2.02 7.66 4.11
C LEU A 75 -0.86 6.88 3.48
N SER A 76 0.36 7.12 3.93
CA SER A 76 1.56 6.50 3.35
C SER A 76 2.26 5.63 4.37
N VAL A 77 2.69 4.45 3.96
CA VAL A 77 3.48 3.53 4.77
C VAL A 77 4.74 3.16 4.00
N SER A 78 5.91 3.45 4.59
CA SER A 78 7.20 3.08 4.02
C SER A 78 7.78 1.93 4.84
N THR A 79 8.28 0.89 4.16
CA THR A 79 8.82 -0.31 4.81
C THR A 79 10.32 -0.46 4.67
N GLY A 80 10.99 0.45 3.95
CA GLY A 80 12.42 0.35 3.68
C GLY A 80 13.26 0.35 4.94
N TYR A 81 14.39 -0.31 4.89
CA TYR A 81 15.30 -0.37 6.01
C TYR A 81 15.80 1.04 6.33
N GLY A 82 15.60 1.46 7.57
CA GLY A 82 15.94 2.82 7.99
C GLY A 82 14.95 3.89 7.55
N GLU A 83 13.88 3.50 6.85
CA GLU A 83 12.90 4.43 6.31
C GLU A 83 11.47 4.10 6.73
N LYS A 84 11.30 3.28 7.77
CA LYS A 84 9.97 2.88 8.23
C LYS A 84 9.23 4.08 8.77
N GLU A 85 8.09 4.38 8.18
CA GLU A 85 7.34 5.59 8.49
C GLU A 85 5.88 5.41 8.11
N VAL A 86 5.00 5.99 8.89
CA VAL A 86 3.57 6.08 8.58
C VAL A 86 3.16 7.54 8.70
N THR A 87 2.63 8.09 7.62
CA THR A 87 2.22 9.50 7.59
C THR A 87 0.81 9.64 7.04
N LEU A 88 0.13 10.69 7.48
CA LEU A 88 -1.17 11.08 6.95
C LEU A 88 -1.06 12.52 6.41
N GLN A 89 -1.46 12.68 5.16
CA GLN A 89 -1.61 14.01 4.57
C GLN A 89 -3.10 14.34 4.51
N ARG A 90 -3.48 15.39 5.21
CA ARG A 90 -4.86 15.89 5.25
C ARG A 90 -4.83 17.40 5.12
N ASP A 91 -5.61 17.93 4.18
CA ASP A 91 -5.69 19.37 3.93
C ASP A 91 -4.30 20.00 3.71
N GLY A 92 -3.43 19.30 2.99
CA GLY A 92 -2.09 19.78 2.67
C GLY A 92 -1.09 19.67 3.80
N VAL A 93 -1.49 19.16 4.95
CA VAL A 93 -0.61 19.00 6.13
C VAL A 93 -0.27 17.53 6.30
N THR A 94 1.04 17.26 6.37
CA THR A 94 1.53 15.88 6.61
C THR A 94 1.89 15.74 8.08
N SER A 95 1.39 14.67 8.69
CA SER A 95 1.64 14.39 10.10
C SER A 95 1.97 12.92 10.30
N ASP A 96 2.59 12.61 11.44
CA ASP A 96 2.87 11.22 11.79
C ASP A 96 1.56 10.47 12.07
N ALA A 97 1.46 9.26 11.56
CA ALA A 97 0.28 8.43 11.72
C ALA A 97 0.61 7.02 12.22
N PHE A 98 1.80 6.84 12.78
CA PHE A 98 2.24 5.54 13.27
C PHE A 98 1.26 4.93 14.29
N ARG A 99 0.62 5.77 15.10
CA ARG A 99 -0.33 5.29 16.12
C ARG A 99 -1.51 4.53 15.56
N TYR A 100 -1.80 4.68 14.27
CA TYR A 100 -2.90 3.98 13.62
C TYR A 100 -2.50 2.62 13.05
N LEU A 101 -1.21 2.32 13.02
CA LEU A 101 -0.73 1.04 12.51
C LEU A 101 -1.19 -0.08 13.44
N ASP A 102 -1.90 -1.06 12.86
CA ASP A 102 -2.35 -2.21 13.63
C ASP A 102 -1.13 -2.96 14.17
N VAL A 103 -1.21 -3.39 15.44
CA VAL A 103 -0.08 -4.01 16.14
C VAL A 103 0.40 -5.31 15.50
N ASP A 104 -0.46 -5.96 14.75
CA ASP A 104 -0.12 -7.20 14.06
C ASP A 104 0.44 -6.97 12.66
N SER A 105 0.57 -5.71 12.25
CA SER A 105 1.13 -5.36 10.94
C SER A 105 2.62 -5.68 10.88
N THR A 106 3.08 -6.03 9.67
CA THR A 106 4.49 -6.27 9.39
C THR A 106 4.94 -5.31 8.30
N TYR A 107 6.10 -4.66 8.48
CA TYR A 107 6.71 -3.87 7.42
C TYR A 107 7.38 -4.83 6.43
N PHE A 108 6.58 -5.51 5.61
CA PHE A 108 7.14 -6.50 4.70
C PHE A 108 7.83 -5.84 3.51
N GLN A 109 8.82 -6.55 2.98
CA GLN A 109 9.63 -6.10 1.85
C GLN A 109 9.10 -6.72 0.56
N LEU A 110 9.40 -6.08 -0.56
CA LEU A 110 9.12 -6.61 -1.88
C LEU A 110 10.19 -7.64 -2.22
N SER A 111 9.80 -8.89 -2.36
CA SER A 111 10.72 -9.97 -2.73
C SER A 111 11.14 -9.83 -4.20
N VAL A 112 12.30 -10.40 -4.54
CA VAL A 112 12.73 -10.50 -5.95
C VAL A 112 11.70 -11.32 -6.71
N GLY A 113 11.36 -10.88 -7.92
CA GLY A 113 10.38 -11.56 -8.75
C GLY A 113 8.96 -11.12 -8.47
N ASP A 114 8.04 -12.03 -8.55
CA ASP A 114 6.60 -11.76 -8.43
C ASP A 114 6.18 -11.60 -6.98
N ASN A 115 5.30 -10.62 -6.74
CA ASN A 115 4.72 -10.39 -5.42
C ASN A 115 3.21 -10.18 -5.61
N LEU A 116 2.42 -11.03 -5.02
CA LEU A 116 0.97 -10.91 -5.08
C LEU A 116 0.46 -10.18 -3.85
N TYR A 117 -0.19 -9.07 -4.09
CA TYR A 117 -0.77 -8.24 -3.04
C TYR A 117 -2.28 -8.12 -3.22
N ARG A 118 -2.97 -8.05 -2.09
CA ARG A 118 -4.40 -7.74 -2.08
C ARG A 118 -4.62 -6.51 -1.24
N TYR A 119 -5.27 -5.49 -1.80
CA TYR A 119 -5.66 -4.35 -1.00
C TYR A 119 -7.12 -4.48 -0.59
N SER A 120 -7.46 -3.93 0.55
CA SER A 120 -8.80 -3.98 1.07
C SER A 120 -9.09 -2.82 2.01
N ALA A 121 -10.33 -2.70 2.42
CA ALA A 121 -10.76 -1.80 3.47
C ALA A 121 -11.93 -2.46 4.19
N GLU A 122 -12.12 -2.11 5.45
CA GLU A 122 -13.24 -2.66 6.20
C GLU A 122 -14.57 -2.14 5.69
N GLU A 123 -14.61 -0.85 5.28
CA GLU A 123 -15.80 -0.25 4.69
C GLU A 123 -15.40 0.68 3.56
N ASN A 124 -16.25 0.73 2.54
CA ASN A 124 -16.15 1.64 1.40
C ASN A 124 -14.88 1.45 0.57
N LEU A 125 -14.56 0.19 0.29
CA LEU A 125 -13.41 -0.16 -0.55
C LEU A 125 -13.42 0.58 -1.90
N GLU A 126 -14.58 0.85 -2.43
CA GLU A 126 -14.77 1.56 -3.71
C GLU A 126 -14.21 2.98 -3.70
N ASN A 127 -14.00 3.56 -2.50
CA ASN A 127 -13.41 4.89 -2.37
C ASN A 127 -11.88 4.85 -2.21
N LEU A 128 -11.28 3.67 -2.22
CA LEU A 128 -9.85 3.53 -1.96
C LEU A 128 -9.06 3.34 -3.24
N GLU A 129 -8.02 4.17 -3.39
CA GLU A 129 -7.04 4.05 -4.46
C GLU A 129 -5.68 3.74 -3.82
N VAL A 130 -4.99 2.73 -4.32
CA VAL A 130 -3.71 2.30 -3.76
C VAL A 130 -2.62 2.42 -4.80
N SER A 131 -1.48 3.01 -4.41
CA SER A 131 -0.27 3.08 -5.24
C SER A 131 0.88 2.46 -4.46
N ILE A 132 1.70 1.67 -5.13
CA ILE A 132 2.87 1.05 -4.53
C ILE A 132 4.11 1.52 -5.28
N TYR A 133 5.06 2.05 -4.53
CA TYR A 133 6.33 2.56 -5.06
C TYR A 133 7.46 1.68 -4.55
N HIS A 134 8.42 1.37 -5.41
CA HIS A 134 9.61 0.62 -5.02
C HIS A 134 10.78 0.94 -5.94
N ASP A 135 11.98 0.66 -5.46
CA ASP A 135 13.19 0.72 -6.27
C ASP A 135 13.57 -0.70 -6.66
N ASP A 136 14.11 -0.85 -7.87
CA ASP A 136 14.76 -2.09 -8.27
C ASP A 136 16.24 -1.98 -7.89
N LEU A 137 16.67 -2.82 -6.97
CA LEU A 137 18.04 -2.79 -6.44
C LEU A 137 18.88 -3.92 -7.03
N TYR A 138 20.11 -3.59 -7.44
CA TYR A 138 21.00 -4.53 -8.11
C TYR A 138 22.30 -4.67 -7.33
N LEU A 139 22.79 -5.91 -7.21
CA LEU A 139 24.05 -6.18 -6.55
C LEU A 139 25.23 -5.80 -7.43
N GLY A 140 26.29 -5.32 -6.81
CA GLY A 140 27.56 -5.06 -7.49
C GLY A 140 27.58 -3.88 -8.45
N VAL A 141 26.63 -3.01 -8.31
CA VAL A 141 26.49 -1.86 -9.20
C VAL A 141 26.69 -0.54 -8.46
#